data_675232c3d67d725a00765f683a20aa14
#
_entry.id   675232c3d67d725a00765f683a20aa14
#
_cell.length_a   1.000
_cell.length_b   1.000
_cell.length_c   1.000
_cell.angle_alpha   90.00
_cell.angle_beta   90.00
_cell.angle_gamma   90.00
#
_symmetry.space_group_name_H-M   'P 1'
#
loop_
_entity.id
_entity.type
_entity.pdbx_description
1 polymer ?
#
loop_
_entity_poly.entity_id
_entity_poly.type
_entity_poly.pdbx_seq_one_letter_code
_entity_poly.pdbx_strand_id
1 'polypeptide(L)'
;MLRIAWALAKWIWLQLKELPLRAAVALGCSGLGEPPRPDQLLKAYCIVLPVGLLTWWAIPQFTLVMTPSIHAWAVRGDPGPIHKGDLVSFMLTNAVAGPKPVSVTKYVLCMPGERLDMIEKPSVGGHTWDGWYFCDGKLLGVSKPYGRKGQKLDHYQPKGVIIPSGYAYVGSSHPDGVDSRYYGPVAIDRLTRMEKML
;
A
#
# COMPACT_ATOMS: atom_id res chain seq x y z
N MET A 1 36.05 3.90 23.16
CA MET A 1 34.69 4.10 22.68
C MET A 1 33.89 2.81 22.60
N LEU A 2 34.34 1.71 22.03
CA LEU A 2 33.61 0.43 21.92
C LEU A 2 33.15 -0.15 23.26
N ARG A 3 33.98 -0.07 24.32
CA ARG A 3 33.59 -0.58 25.67
C ARG A 3 32.45 0.17 26.31
N ILE A 4 32.34 1.48 26.09
CA ILE A 4 31.26 2.31 26.62
C ILE A 4 29.96 2.02 25.84
N ALA A 5 30.04 1.91 24.52
CA ALA A 5 28.89 1.54 23.70
C ALA A 5 28.32 0.16 24.06
N TRP A 6 29.22 -0.81 24.33
CA TRP A 6 28.80 -2.16 24.75
C TRP A 6 28.17 -2.19 26.14
N ALA A 7 28.71 -1.42 27.09
CA ALA A 7 28.13 -1.27 28.43
C ALA A 7 26.74 -0.64 28.39
N LEU A 8 26.56 0.42 27.58
CA LEU A 8 25.26 1.06 27.33
C LEU A 8 24.24 0.09 26.69
N ALA A 9 24.66 -0.63 25.64
CA ALA A 9 23.80 -1.61 25.00
C ALA A 9 23.34 -2.72 25.96
N LYS A 10 24.25 -3.23 26.79
CA LYS A 10 23.94 -4.23 27.83
C LYS A 10 22.99 -3.68 28.89
N TRP A 11 23.18 -2.44 29.33
CA TRP A 11 22.30 -1.78 30.30
C TRP A 11 20.88 -1.58 29.70
N ILE A 12 20.78 -1.05 28.48
CA ILE A 12 19.51 -0.91 27.76
C ILE A 12 18.80 -2.27 27.64
N TRP A 13 19.53 -3.31 27.26
CA TRP A 13 18.98 -4.65 27.12
C TRP A 13 18.40 -5.21 28.42
N LEU A 14 19.08 -4.97 29.56
CA LEU A 14 18.59 -5.36 30.89
C LEU A 14 17.31 -4.59 31.26
N GLN A 15 17.28 -3.28 31.00
CA GLN A 15 16.07 -2.50 31.24
C GLN A 15 14.88 -2.97 30.37
N LEU A 16 15.12 -3.28 29.09
CA LEU A 16 14.11 -3.81 28.19
C LEU A 16 13.55 -5.18 28.64
N LYS A 17 14.39 -6.05 29.17
CA LYS A 17 13.93 -7.35 29.71
C LYS A 17 13.05 -7.20 30.94
N GLU A 18 13.28 -6.21 31.78
CA GLU A 18 12.50 -5.97 32.99
C GLU A 18 11.24 -5.13 32.73
N LEU A 19 11.14 -4.47 31.57
CA LEU A 19 10.00 -3.63 31.21
C LEU A 19 8.64 -4.32 31.33
N PRO A 20 8.44 -5.57 30.85
CA PRO A 20 7.15 -6.25 30.98
C PRO A 20 6.76 -6.48 32.47
N LEU A 21 7.73 -6.86 33.29
CA LEU A 21 7.48 -7.09 34.74
C LEU A 21 7.16 -5.78 35.44
N ARG A 22 7.94 -4.73 35.20
CA ARG A 22 7.69 -3.38 35.75
C ARG A 22 6.33 -2.83 35.30
N ALA A 23 5.97 -3.03 34.04
CA ALA A 23 4.66 -2.64 33.52
C ALA A 23 3.53 -3.43 34.21
N ALA A 24 3.68 -4.74 34.40
CA ALA A 24 2.70 -5.56 35.10
C ALA A 24 2.52 -5.11 36.55
N VAL A 25 3.61 -4.82 37.27
CA VAL A 25 3.55 -4.32 38.67
C VAL A 25 2.92 -2.91 38.70
N ALA A 26 3.26 -2.05 37.77
CA ALA A 26 2.63 -0.72 37.64
C ALA A 26 1.13 -0.80 37.35
N LEU A 27 0.67 -1.88 36.69
CA LEU A 27 -0.75 -2.15 36.46
C LEU A 27 -1.46 -2.83 37.64
N GLY A 28 -0.74 -3.18 38.72
CA GLY A 28 -1.31 -3.75 39.92
C GLY A 28 -1.05 -5.25 40.15
N CYS A 29 -0.22 -5.90 39.31
CA CYS A 29 0.23 -7.27 39.55
C CYS A 29 1.24 -7.31 40.69
N SER A 30 1.35 -8.48 41.36
CA SER A 30 2.42 -8.73 42.33
C SER A 30 3.77 -8.89 41.64
N GLY A 31 4.85 -8.40 42.24
CA GLY A 31 6.22 -8.55 41.77
C GLY A 31 7.14 -7.45 42.28
N LEU A 32 8.46 -7.59 42.08
CA LEU A 32 9.49 -6.63 42.53
C LEU A 32 9.39 -6.26 44.02
N GLY A 33 8.83 -7.16 44.86
CA GLY A 33 8.63 -6.90 46.29
C GLY A 33 7.35 -6.14 46.66
N GLU A 34 6.52 -5.79 45.66
CA GLU A 34 5.23 -5.12 45.89
C GLU A 34 4.07 -6.13 45.94
N PRO A 35 3.09 -5.93 46.89
CA PRO A 35 1.89 -6.73 46.96
C PRO A 35 0.94 -6.45 45.80
N PRO A 36 0.04 -7.38 45.43
CA PRO A 36 -0.95 -7.18 44.39
C PRO A 36 -1.94 -6.07 44.80
N ARG A 37 -2.32 -5.23 43.83
CA ARG A 37 -3.30 -4.14 43.99
C ARG A 37 -4.51 -4.43 43.10
N PRO A 38 -5.49 -5.22 43.57
CA PRO A 38 -6.60 -5.69 42.74
C PRO A 38 -7.45 -4.57 42.14
N ASP A 39 -7.68 -3.49 42.90
CA ASP A 39 -8.46 -2.33 42.42
C ASP A 39 -7.78 -1.60 41.27
N GLN A 40 -6.45 -1.48 41.32
CA GLN A 40 -5.66 -0.85 40.24
C GLN A 40 -5.64 -1.77 39.03
N LEU A 41 -5.50 -3.07 39.24
CA LEU A 41 -5.52 -4.06 38.15
C LEU A 41 -6.87 -4.08 37.45
N LEU A 42 -7.98 -4.02 38.18
CA LEU A 42 -9.32 -3.95 37.61
C LEU A 42 -9.50 -2.69 36.76
N LYS A 43 -9.09 -1.53 37.26
CA LYS A 43 -9.11 -0.27 36.48
C LYS A 43 -8.28 -0.37 35.22
N ALA A 44 -7.08 -0.97 35.30
CA ALA A 44 -6.22 -1.18 34.12
C ALA A 44 -6.90 -2.08 33.09
N TYR A 45 -7.52 -3.18 33.47
CA TYR A 45 -8.27 -4.05 32.57
C TYR A 45 -9.48 -3.36 31.96
N CYS A 46 -10.23 -2.57 32.70
CA CYS A 46 -11.36 -1.81 32.19
C CYS A 46 -10.98 -0.78 31.12
N ILE A 47 -9.72 -0.37 31.04
CA ILE A 47 -9.21 0.55 30.02
C ILE A 47 -8.54 -0.24 28.87
N VAL A 48 -7.61 -1.13 29.22
CA VAL A 48 -6.74 -1.81 28.23
C VAL A 48 -7.54 -2.78 27.36
N LEU A 49 -8.49 -3.54 27.94
CA LEU A 49 -9.28 -4.51 27.17
C LEU A 49 -10.19 -3.85 26.13
N PRO A 50 -11.02 -2.84 26.46
CA PRO A 50 -11.84 -2.15 25.46
C PRO A 50 -10.99 -1.49 24.37
N VAL A 51 -9.89 -0.82 24.75
CA VAL A 51 -8.98 -0.19 23.79
C VAL A 51 -8.33 -1.23 22.87
N GLY A 52 -7.86 -2.34 23.45
CA GLY A 52 -7.28 -3.45 22.69
C GLY A 52 -8.26 -4.07 21.72
N LEU A 53 -9.49 -4.32 22.15
CA LEU A 53 -10.56 -4.89 21.32
C LEU A 53 -10.97 -3.92 20.19
N LEU A 54 -11.13 -2.64 20.51
CA LEU A 54 -11.43 -1.61 19.50
C LEU A 54 -10.32 -1.51 18.47
N THR A 55 -9.07 -1.53 18.90
CA THR A 55 -7.90 -1.45 18.02
C THR A 55 -7.81 -2.69 17.13
N TRP A 56 -8.00 -3.87 17.70
CA TRP A 56 -8.06 -5.13 16.96
C TRP A 56 -9.14 -5.11 15.88
N TRP A 57 -10.33 -4.64 16.24
CA TRP A 57 -11.45 -4.56 15.30
C TRP A 57 -11.23 -3.48 14.21
N ALA A 58 -10.66 -2.33 14.57
CA ALA A 58 -10.50 -1.20 13.68
C ALA A 58 -9.34 -1.35 12.68
N ILE A 59 -8.15 -1.83 13.14
CA ILE A 59 -6.94 -1.90 12.30
C ILE A 59 -7.16 -2.63 10.96
N PRO A 60 -7.81 -3.82 10.91
CA PRO A 60 -8.01 -4.54 9.66
C PRO A 60 -8.93 -3.83 8.65
N GLN A 61 -9.71 -2.85 9.09
CA GLN A 61 -10.66 -2.14 8.23
C GLN A 61 -10.00 -1.03 7.40
N PHE A 62 -8.77 -0.63 7.75
CA PHE A 62 -8.06 0.46 7.07
C PHE A 62 -6.79 -0.03 6.41
N THR A 63 -6.54 0.46 5.21
CA THR A 63 -5.26 0.27 4.52
C THR A 63 -4.56 1.61 4.45
N LEU A 64 -3.37 1.69 5.05
CA LEU A 64 -2.53 2.89 4.96
C LEU A 64 -1.82 2.93 3.60
N VAL A 65 -1.91 4.05 2.93
CA VAL A 65 -1.26 4.28 1.64
C VAL A 65 0.08 4.94 1.89
N MET A 66 1.15 4.18 1.75
CA MET A 66 2.52 4.65 2.01
C MET A 66 3.24 5.18 0.75
N THR A 67 2.56 5.23 -0.38
CA THR A 67 3.16 5.66 -1.65
C THR A 67 2.42 6.86 -2.24
N PRO A 68 3.10 7.80 -2.92
CA PRO A 68 2.47 8.98 -3.52
C PRO A 68 1.68 8.66 -4.80
N SER A 69 1.34 7.39 -5.03
CA SER A 69 0.61 6.97 -6.24
C SER A 69 -0.84 7.41 -6.28
N ILE A 70 -1.42 7.72 -5.13
CA ILE A 70 -2.78 8.27 -5.00
C ILE A 70 -2.80 9.37 -3.95
N HIS A 71 -3.75 10.30 -4.06
CA HIS A 71 -3.94 11.38 -3.09
C HIS A 71 -4.85 10.91 -1.94
N ALA A 72 -4.39 9.92 -1.18
CA ALA A 72 -5.06 9.42 0.02
C ALA A 72 -4.02 8.86 0.98
N TRP A 73 -4.22 9.07 2.29
CA TRP A 73 -3.38 8.52 3.35
C TRP A 73 -3.93 7.21 3.90
N ALA A 74 -5.26 7.11 3.93
CA ALA A 74 -5.95 5.91 4.38
C ALA A 74 -7.16 5.62 3.47
N VAL A 75 -7.34 4.35 3.15
CA VAL A 75 -8.48 3.86 2.36
C VAL A 75 -9.12 2.69 3.09
N ARG A 76 -10.42 2.51 2.87
CA ARG A 76 -11.20 1.40 3.40
C ARG A 76 -11.83 0.62 2.26
N GLY A 77 -11.97 -0.70 2.41
CA GLY A 77 -12.72 -1.53 1.49
C GLY A 77 -14.19 -1.10 1.47
N ASP A 78 -14.72 -0.86 0.28
CA ASP A 78 -16.12 -0.52 0.03
C ASP A 78 -16.64 -1.43 -1.10
N PRO A 79 -17.08 -2.67 -0.76
CA PRO A 79 -17.52 -3.64 -1.75
C PRO A 79 -18.72 -3.10 -2.54
N GLY A 80 -18.60 -3.11 -3.87
CA GLY A 80 -19.65 -2.62 -4.76
C GLY A 80 -19.20 -2.65 -6.21
N PRO A 81 -20.05 -2.24 -7.14
CA PRO A 81 -19.70 -2.13 -8.55
C PRO A 81 -18.56 -1.13 -8.73
N ILE A 82 -17.63 -1.47 -9.62
CA ILE A 82 -16.47 -0.65 -9.92
C ILE A 82 -16.78 0.25 -11.10
N HIS A 83 -16.51 1.55 -10.96
CA HIS A 83 -16.72 2.56 -11.98
C HIS A 83 -15.42 3.28 -12.33
N LYS A 84 -15.44 3.97 -13.45
CA LYS A 84 -14.33 4.84 -13.86
C LYS A 84 -14.08 5.93 -12.83
N GLY A 85 -12.83 6.07 -12.41
CA GLY A 85 -12.42 7.03 -11.37
C GLY A 85 -12.37 6.45 -9.97
N ASP A 86 -12.95 5.27 -9.73
CA ASP A 86 -12.91 4.63 -8.42
C ASP A 86 -11.47 4.25 -8.02
N LEU A 87 -11.22 4.27 -6.72
CA LEU A 87 -10.04 3.67 -6.13
C LEU A 87 -10.25 2.16 -6.02
N VAL A 88 -9.26 1.39 -6.43
CA VAL A 88 -9.28 -0.06 -6.34
C VAL A 88 -7.95 -0.58 -5.79
N SER A 89 -8.04 -1.63 -4.96
CA SER A 89 -6.87 -2.34 -4.43
C SER A 89 -6.84 -3.76 -4.96
N PHE A 90 -5.64 -4.27 -5.22
CA PHE A 90 -5.42 -5.65 -5.66
C PHE A 90 -4.00 -6.11 -5.38
N MET A 91 -3.79 -7.43 -5.41
CA MET A 91 -2.45 -8.02 -5.29
C MET A 91 -1.76 -8.04 -6.65
N LEU A 92 -0.69 -7.27 -6.78
CA LEU A 92 0.16 -7.24 -7.97
C LEU A 92 1.26 -8.28 -7.84
N THR A 93 1.29 -9.21 -8.79
CA THR A 93 2.35 -10.20 -8.97
C THR A 93 2.97 -9.95 -10.34
N ASN A 94 4.02 -9.15 -10.39
CA ASN A 94 4.71 -8.82 -11.63
C ASN A 94 6.20 -8.65 -11.36
N ALA A 95 7.05 -8.99 -12.33
CA ALA A 95 8.51 -8.86 -12.23
C ALA A 95 8.96 -7.45 -11.87
N VAL A 96 8.23 -6.40 -12.29
CA VAL A 96 8.50 -5.00 -11.96
C VAL A 96 8.24 -4.69 -10.49
N ALA A 97 7.27 -5.38 -9.86
CA ALA A 97 6.93 -5.20 -8.45
C ALA A 97 7.82 -6.02 -7.49
N GLY A 98 8.56 -7.00 -8.04
CA GLY A 98 9.41 -7.90 -7.27
C GLY A 98 8.86 -9.33 -7.14
N PRO A 99 9.59 -10.22 -6.46
CA PRO A 99 9.27 -11.65 -6.40
C PRO A 99 8.06 -11.99 -5.51
N LYS A 100 7.64 -11.07 -4.64
CA LYS A 100 6.51 -11.28 -3.72
C LYS A 100 5.31 -10.47 -4.17
N PRO A 101 4.07 -10.99 -4.03
CA PRO A 101 2.86 -10.22 -4.28
C PRO A 101 2.83 -8.98 -3.38
N VAL A 102 2.49 -7.83 -3.97
CA VAL A 102 2.40 -6.54 -3.27
C VAL A 102 0.98 -6.00 -3.41
N SER A 103 0.38 -5.59 -2.31
CA SER A 103 -0.89 -4.87 -2.35
C SER A 103 -0.67 -3.47 -2.93
N VAL A 104 -1.41 -3.14 -3.97
CA VAL A 104 -1.35 -1.83 -4.62
C VAL A 104 -2.74 -1.22 -4.72
N THR A 105 -2.81 0.10 -4.57
CA THR A 105 -4.04 0.88 -4.76
C THR A 105 -3.87 1.84 -5.92
N LYS A 106 -4.84 1.85 -6.84
CA LYS A 106 -4.82 2.62 -8.10
C LYS A 106 -6.20 3.18 -8.41
N TYR A 107 -6.26 4.13 -9.35
CA TYR A 107 -7.51 4.61 -9.94
C TYR A 107 -7.88 3.76 -11.14
N VAL A 108 -9.16 3.52 -11.34
CA VAL A 108 -9.69 2.95 -12.59
C VAL A 108 -9.76 4.08 -13.62
N LEU A 109 -8.97 3.96 -14.67
CA LEU A 109 -8.82 5.01 -15.68
C LEU A 109 -9.53 4.71 -17.00
N CYS A 110 -9.71 3.42 -17.34
CA CYS A 110 -10.41 3.01 -18.55
C CYS A 110 -11.18 1.71 -18.26
N MET A 111 -12.43 1.64 -18.72
CA MET A 111 -13.38 0.58 -18.43
C MET A 111 -13.56 -0.37 -19.63
N PRO A 112 -14.21 -1.55 -19.43
CA PRO A 112 -14.56 -2.43 -20.54
C PRO A 112 -15.34 -1.70 -21.62
N GLY A 113 -15.02 -1.95 -22.88
CA GLY A 113 -15.66 -1.33 -24.04
C GLY A 113 -15.11 0.02 -24.44
N GLU A 114 -14.31 0.68 -23.58
CA GLU A 114 -13.61 1.93 -23.94
C GLU A 114 -12.37 1.65 -24.79
N ARG A 115 -11.99 2.62 -25.61
CA ARG A 115 -10.84 2.53 -26.53
C ARG A 115 -9.54 2.89 -25.81
N LEU A 116 -8.61 1.94 -25.76
CA LEU A 116 -7.26 2.12 -25.22
C LEU A 116 -6.26 2.25 -26.38
N ASP A 117 -5.68 3.42 -26.56
CA ASP A 117 -4.63 3.67 -27.54
C ASP A 117 -3.27 3.89 -26.86
N MET A 118 -2.18 3.54 -27.56
CA MET A 118 -0.83 3.83 -27.13
C MET A 118 -0.01 4.33 -28.33
N ILE A 119 0.75 5.41 -28.12
CA ILE A 119 1.63 6.01 -29.11
C ILE A 119 3.03 6.08 -28.51
N GLU A 120 4.01 5.55 -29.21
CA GLU A 120 5.42 5.70 -28.84
C GLU A 120 5.96 7.04 -29.31
N LYS A 121 6.64 7.75 -28.41
CA LYS A 121 7.37 8.98 -28.75
C LYS A 121 8.80 8.89 -28.22
N PRO A 122 9.78 9.51 -28.89
CA PRO A 122 11.16 9.55 -28.39
C PRO A 122 11.21 10.13 -26.99
N SER A 123 11.94 9.46 -26.09
CA SER A 123 12.21 9.97 -24.75
C SER A 123 13.12 11.21 -24.79
N VAL A 124 13.11 11.97 -23.73
CA VAL A 124 14.06 13.06 -23.52
C VAL A 124 15.48 12.48 -23.53
N GLY A 125 16.29 12.83 -24.55
CA GLY A 125 17.63 12.26 -24.78
C GLY A 125 17.74 11.39 -26.05
N GLY A 126 16.62 11.03 -26.69
CA GLY A 126 16.59 10.49 -28.08
C GLY A 126 17.02 9.04 -28.27
N HIS A 127 17.39 8.32 -27.18
CA HIS A 127 17.91 6.94 -27.29
C HIS A 127 16.89 5.86 -26.93
N THR A 128 15.72 6.25 -26.45
CA THR A 128 14.64 5.35 -26.00
C THR A 128 13.27 5.92 -26.34
N TRP A 129 12.22 5.16 -26.08
CA TRP A 129 10.85 5.51 -26.40
C TRP A 129 9.97 5.50 -25.17
N ASP A 130 9.12 6.52 -25.02
CA ASP A 130 8.08 6.65 -24.00
C ASP A 130 6.74 6.22 -24.60
N GLY A 131 5.97 5.41 -23.87
CA GLY A 131 4.63 5.01 -24.28
C GLY A 131 3.57 5.96 -23.72
N TRP A 132 2.86 6.65 -24.59
CA TRP A 132 1.77 7.57 -24.27
C TRP A 132 0.44 6.85 -24.38
N TYR A 133 -0.29 6.70 -23.27
CA TYR A 133 -1.55 5.96 -23.20
C TYR A 133 -2.75 6.88 -23.16
N PHE A 134 -3.79 6.52 -23.92
CA PHE A 134 -5.02 7.28 -24.04
C PHE A 134 -6.23 6.36 -23.86
N CYS A 135 -7.28 6.85 -23.20
CA CYS A 135 -8.59 6.24 -23.14
C CYS A 135 -9.60 7.16 -23.80
N ASP A 136 -10.22 6.71 -24.90
CA ASP A 136 -11.12 7.51 -25.72
C ASP A 136 -10.54 8.90 -26.06
N GLY A 137 -9.24 8.92 -26.44
CA GLY A 137 -8.51 10.13 -26.77
C GLY A 137 -8.03 10.98 -25.59
N LYS A 138 -8.42 10.65 -24.35
CA LYS A 138 -7.94 11.34 -23.15
C LYS A 138 -6.64 10.72 -22.65
N LEU A 139 -5.60 11.52 -22.47
CA LEU A 139 -4.32 11.07 -21.94
C LEU A 139 -4.47 10.51 -20.52
N LEU A 140 -4.02 9.27 -20.30
CA LEU A 140 -3.99 8.58 -19.01
C LEU A 140 -2.64 8.73 -18.31
N GLY A 141 -1.55 8.73 -19.06
CA GLY A 141 -0.19 8.86 -18.55
C GLY A 141 0.85 8.38 -19.54
N VAL A 142 2.11 8.50 -19.12
CA VAL A 142 3.28 8.16 -19.95
C VAL A 142 4.10 7.09 -19.21
N SER A 143 4.43 5.99 -19.89
CA SER A 143 5.41 5.01 -19.37
C SER A 143 6.81 5.44 -19.76
N LYS A 144 7.77 5.15 -18.90
CA LYS A 144 9.19 5.42 -19.12
C LYS A 144 9.95 4.11 -19.31
N PRO A 145 10.99 4.09 -20.15
CA PRO A 145 11.78 2.87 -20.42
C PRO A 145 12.67 2.46 -19.25
N TYR A 146 12.91 3.36 -18.30
CA TYR A 146 13.73 3.11 -17.11
C TYR A 146 13.04 3.61 -15.84
N GLY A 147 13.13 2.81 -14.78
CA GLY A 147 12.69 3.19 -13.45
C GLY A 147 13.73 4.05 -12.71
N ARG A 148 13.36 4.56 -11.54
CA ARG A 148 14.20 5.45 -10.71
C ARG A 148 15.57 4.83 -10.31
N LYS A 149 15.66 3.51 -10.27
CA LYS A 149 16.89 2.77 -9.93
C LYS A 149 17.68 2.34 -11.18
N GLY A 150 17.34 2.86 -12.36
CA GLY A 150 17.96 2.50 -13.63
C GLY A 150 17.55 1.13 -14.19
N GLN A 151 16.60 0.42 -13.55
CA GLN A 151 16.08 -0.84 -14.08
C GLN A 151 15.29 -0.60 -15.35
N LYS A 152 15.50 -1.45 -16.36
CA LYS A 152 14.72 -1.42 -17.59
C LYS A 152 13.26 -1.79 -17.30
N LEU A 153 12.34 -1.02 -17.86
CA LEU A 153 10.90 -1.22 -17.75
C LEU A 153 10.33 -1.38 -19.16
N ASP A 154 9.77 -2.54 -19.44
CA ASP A 154 9.06 -2.76 -20.70
C ASP A 154 7.63 -2.24 -20.53
N HIS A 155 7.20 -1.35 -21.42
CA HIS A 155 5.85 -0.82 -21.41
C HIS A 155 4.87 -1.78 -22.09
N TYR A 156 3.64 -1.80 -21.60
CA TYR A 156 2.56 -2.62 -22.14
C TYR A 156 2.18 -2.12 -23.54
N GLN A 157 2.15 -3.03 -24.52
CA GLN A 157 1.67 -2.75 -25.87
C GLN A 157 0.28 -3.35 -26.06
N PRO A 158 -0.80 -2.53 -26.18
CA PRO A 158 -2.14 -3.04 -26.40
C PRO A 158 -2.20 -3.83 -27.73
N LYS A 159 -2.62 -5.10 -27.66
CA LYS A 159 -2.84 -5.94 -28.84
C LYS A 159 -4.18 -5.67 -29.51
N GLY A 160 -5.03 -4.88 -28.91
CA GLY A 160 -6.35 -4.49 -29.37
C GLY A 160 -6.67 -3.09 -28.86
N VAL A 161 -7.62 -2.47 -29.51
CA VAL A 161 -7.97 -1.07 -29.25
C VAL A 161 -9.02 -0.93 -28.14
N ILE A 162 -9.81 -1.98 -27.91
CA ILE A 162 -10.94 -1.97 -26.94
C ILE A 162 -10.56 -2.78 -25.70
N ILE A 163 -10.82 -2.21 -24.52
CA ILE A 163 -10.66 -2.94 -23.25
C ILE A 163 -11.64 -4.12 -23.22
N PRO A 164 -11.16 -5.36 -23.04
CA PRO A 164 -12.02 -6.54 -23.04
C PRO A 164 -13.04 -6.51 -21.88
N SER A 165 -14.17 -7.20 -22.09
CA SER A 165 -15.13 -7.44 -21.00
C SER A 165 -14.43 -8.10 -19.80
N GLY A 166 -14.74 -7.63 -18.58
CA GLY A 166 -14.14 -8.15 -17.36
C GLY A 166 -12.75 -7.59 -17.00
N TYR A 167 -12.20 -6.65 -17.78
CA TYR A 167 -10.92 -6.01 -17.50
C TYR A 167 -11.06 -4.49 -17.35
N ALA A 168 -10.19 -3.89 -16.55
CA ALA A 168 -10.10 -2.45 -16.41
C ALA A 168 -8.63 -2.00 -16.46
N TYR A 169 -8.38 -0.84 -17.03
CA TYR A 169 -7.06 -0.22 -17.01
C TYR A 169 -6.93 0.66 -15.77
N VAL A 170 -5.95 0.35 -14.94
CA VAL A 170 -5.75 1.03 -13.65
C VAL A 170 -4.43 1.81 -13.67
N GLY A 171 -4.45 2.98 -13.05
CA GLY A 171 -3.28 3.84 -13.06
C GLY A 171 -3.15 4.73 -11.83
N SER A 172 -2.05 5.47 -11.78
CA SER A 172 -1.77 6.45 -10.74
C SER A 172 -1.57 7.84 -11.33
N SER A 173 -1.84 8.86 -10.54
CA SER A 173 -1.52 10.25 -10.91
C SER A 173 -0.01 10.54 -10.90
N HIS A 174 0.79 9.66 -10.28
CA HIS A 174 2.22 9.84 -10.18
C HIS A 174 2.94 9.43 -11.49
N PRO A 175 3.81 10.27 -12.07
CA PRO A 175 4.47 9.99 -13.34
C PRO A 175 5.34 8.72 -13.31
N ASP A 176 5.98 8.42 -12.17
CA ASP A 176 6.83 7.23 -12.00
C ASP A 176 6.07 6.05 -11.37
N GLY A 177 4.72 6.08 -11.36
CA GLY A 177 3.91 4.98 -10.84
C GLY A 177 4.02 3.74 -11.70
N VAL A 178 4.21 2.58 -11.09
CA VAL A 178 4.08 1.29 -11.77
C VAL A 178 2.60 0.91 -11.75
N ASP A 179 2.00 0.83 -12.94
CA ASP A 179 0.57 0.58 -13.14
C ASP A 179 0.32 -0.09 -14.51
N SER A 180 -0.91 -0.05 -15.00
CA SER A 180 -1.28 -0.71 -16.27
C SER A 180 -0.48 -0.26 -17.49
N ARG A 181 0.28 0.84 -17.39
CA ARG A 181 1.26 1.22 -18.43
C ARG A 181 2.35 0.17 -18.64
N TYR A 182 2.60 -0.69 -17.63
CA TYR A 182 3.66 -1.70 -17.65
C TYR A 182 3.12 -3.14 -17.62
N TYR A 183 1.99 -3.40 -17.00
CA TYR A 183 1.43 -4.76 -16.89
C TYR A 183 0.08 -4.96 -17.62
N GLY A 184 -0.46 -3.91 -18.23
CA GLY A 184 -1.73 -3.97 -18.96
C GLY A 184 -2.97 -3.92 -18.07
N PRO A 185 -4.16 -4.10 -18.67
CA PRO A 185 -5.43 -4.16 -17.96
C PRO A 185 -5.48 -5.28 -16.92
N VAL A 186 -6.17 -5.04 -15.81
CA VAL A 186 -6.34 -5.99 -14.70
C VAL A 186 -7.78 -6.53 -14.71
N ALA A 187 -7.95 -7.80 -14.44
CA ALA A 187 -9.27 -8.41 -14.34
C ALA A 187 -10.08 -7.81 -13.18
N ILE A 188 -11.31 -7.43 -13.44
CA ILE A 188 -12.18 -6.70 -12.49
C ILE A 188 -12.49 -7.53 -11.25
N ASP A 189 -12.60 -8.86 -11.39
CA ASP A 189 -12.82 -9.80 -10.28
C ASP A 189 -11.66 -9.83 -9.26
N ARG A 190 -10.47 -9.36 -9.64
CA ARG A 190 -9.30 -9.21 -8.76
C ARG A 190 -9.26 -7.87 -8.05
N LEU A 191 -10.13 -6.93 -8.41
CA LEU A 191 -10.16 -5.59 -7.89
C LEU A 191 -11.13 -5.48 -6.72
N THR A 192 -10.68 -4.90 -5.63
CA THR A 192 -11.55 -4.52 -4.51
C THR A 192 -11.72 -3.01 -4.54
N ARG A 193 -12.96 -2.53 -4.64
CA ARG A 193 -13.26 -1.11 -4.56
C ARG A 193 -12.87 -0.57 -3.18
N MET A 194 -12.30 0.62 -3.17
CA MET A 194 -11.83 1.29 -1.96
C MET A 194 -12.42 2.68 -1.86
N GLU A 195 -12.77 3.08 -0.65
CA GLU A 195 -13.21 4.43 -0.33
C GLU A 195 -12.05 5.21 0.31
N LYS A 196 -11.90 6.47 -0.07
CA LYS A 196 -10.93 7.38 0.54
C LYS A 196 -11.46 7.85 1.89
N MET A 197 -10.66 7.66 2.95
CA MET A 197 -10.99 8.09 4.30
C MET A 197 -10.27 9.39 4.71
N LEU A 198 -9.01 9.56 4.28
CA LEU A 198 -8.16 10.73 4.55
C LEU A 198 -7.27 11.04 3.35
#